data_74e322211d6bcdaff24748a023b33a54
#
_entry.id   74e322211d6bcdaff24748a023b33a54
#
_cell.length_a   1.000
_cell.length_b   1.000
_cell.length_c   1.000
_cell.angle_alpha   90.00
_cell.angle_beta   90.00
_cell.angle_gamma   90.00
#
_symmetry.space_group_name_H-M   'P 1'
#
loop_
_entity.id
_entity.type
_entity.pdbx_description
1 polymer ?
#
loop_
_entity_poly.entity_id
_entity_poly.type
_entity_poly.pdbx_seq_one_letter_code
_entity_poly.pdbx_strand_id
1 'polypeptide(L)'
;MKKTATEIKQLLSDHKDDLGFILGNGINLHYQKDNVSWYNLLLNLWKAHADEPMDEIPEGISFIEFYDALGLQNVTQSGFSTQLQKDVKAKMLDWQPDDAQNLVLNKIQSFNAPILTTNFDDLIPKSMKLAAHRIPNTSFTDHYPWATHYANNELNSPLDGFGVWYMNGMVKYHRSIKLGLSEYMGNVERARKMINNNYGYIPNVDTNPWVKNNTWIDIIFNKSLCIFGLSLDETEVFFRWLLIQRAKFFKRFPKYSHKAWYIMKAEDKNPKTVGKKFFLKSVGIEVIEVDNYSVLYEDIWK
;
A
#
# COMPACT_ATOMS: atom_id res chain seq x y z
N MET A 1 19.13 -10.03 -3.74
CA MET A 1 20.45 -9.56 -4.21
C MET A 1 20.77 -8.26 -3.49
N LYS A 2 22.00 -8.09 -3.00
CA LYS A 2 22.43 -6.87 -2.31
C LYS A 2 22.80 -5.79 -3.34
N LYS A 3 22.33 -4.55 -3.13
CA LYS A 3 22.64 -3.39 -3.99
C LYS A 3 22.99 -2.17 -3.15
N THR A 4 23.86 -1.33 -3.70
CA THR A 4 24.21 -0.02 -3.15
C THR A 4 23.14 1.03 -3.49
N ALA A 5 23.13 2.17 -2.78
CA ALA A 5 22.24 3.29 -3.10
C ALA A 5 22.39 3.74 -4.56
N THR A 6 23.63 3.82 -5.07
CA THR A 6 23.92 4.23 -6.46
C THR A 6 23.31 3.25 -7.48
N GLU A 7 23.44 1.95 -7.26
CA GLU A 7 22.85 0.94 -8.15
C GLU A 7 21.32 0.98 -8.15
N ILE A 8 20.72 1.30 -6.99
CA ILE A 8 19.25 1.45 -6.90
C ILE A 8 18.80 2.73 -7.60
N LYS A 9 19.51 3.86 -7.42
CA LYS A 9 19.24 5.11 -8.16
C LYS A 9 19.27 4.88 -9.67
N GLN A 10 20.31 4.20 -10.16
CA GLN A 10 20.42 3.88 -11.57
C GLN A 10 19.24 3.02 -12.05
N LEU A 11 18.89 1.97 -11.29
CA LEU A 11 17.75 1.11 -11.58
C LEU A 11 16.43 1.91 -11.68
N LEU A 12 16.17 2.81 -10.74
CA LEU A 12 14.96 3.65 -10.75
C LEU A 12 14.96 4.64 -11.93
N SER A 13 16.12 5.19 -12.26
CA SER A 13 16.29 6.10 -13.40
C SER A 13 16.05 5.39 -14.72
N ASP A 14 16.58 4.18 -14.90
CA ASP A 14 16.42 3.37 -16.11
C ASP A 14 14.95 2.98 -16.38
N HIS A 15 14.12 2.97 -15.35
CA HIS A 15 12.71 2.61 -15.41
C HIS A 15 11.75 3.79 -15.19
N LYS A 16 12.25 5.02 -15.16
CA LYS A 16 11.49 6.22 -14.76
C LYS A 16 10.13 6.36 -15.45
N ASP A 17 10.06 6.09 -16.75
CA ASP A 17 8.84 6.30 -17.55
C ASP A 17 7.76 5.25 -17.27
N ASP A 18 8.15 4.10 -16.73
CA ASP A 18 7.26 2.97 -16.44
C ASP A 18 7.09 2.72 -14.94
N LEU A 19 7.62 3.58 -14.09
CA LEU A 19 7.69 3.36 -12.65
C LEU A 19 6.37 3.68 -11.93
N GLY A 20 6.08 2.91 -10.88
CA GLY A 20 5.12 3.20 -9.83
C GLY A 20 5.71 2.80 -8.47
N PHE A 21 5.45 3.60 -7.45
CA PHE A 21 5.92 3.32 -6.10
C PHE A 21 4.83 2.69 -5.24
N ILE A 22 5.22 1.78 -4.34
CA ILE A 22 4.35 1.29 -3.27
C ILE A 22 5.05 1.52 -1.95
N LEU A 23 4.48 2.40 -1.13
CA LEU A 23 5.05 2.87 0.13
C LEU A 23 4.23 2.38 1.32
N GLY A 24 4.90 1.82 2.31
CA GLY A 24 4.31 1.48 3.61
C GLY A 24 4.75 2.42 4.73
N ASN A 25 4.34 2.10 5.95
CA ASN A 25 4.55 2.93 7.13
C ASN A 25 6.03 2.98 7.60
N GLY A 26 6.90 2.16 7.05
CA GLY A 26 8.32 2.17 7.38
C GLY A 26 9.00 3.52 7.15
N ILE A 27 8.57 4.29 6.14
CA ILE A 27 9.07 5.64 5.91
C ILE A 27 8.69 6.58 7.07
N ASN A 28 7.46 6.50 7.57
CA ASN A 28 7.01 7.31 8.70
C ASN A 28 7.75 6.92 9.99
N LEU A 29 7.89 5.62 10.25
CA LEU A 29 8.60 5.10 11.43
C LEU A 29 10.09 5.44 11.44
N HIS A 30 10.70 5.64 10.27
CA HIS A 30 12.11 6.04 10.16
C HIS A 30 12.32 7.50 10.61
N TYR A 31 11.43 8.40 10.20
CA TYR A 31 11.57 9.84 10.47
C TYR A 31 10.87 10.29 11.75
N GLN A 32 9.78 9.66 12.13
CA GLN A 32 8.96 10.07 13.26
C GLN A 32 8.88 8.95 14.29
N LYS A 33 9.68 9.06 15.36
CA LYS A 33 9.75 8.04 16.41
C LYS A 33 8.44 7.84 17.18
N ASP A 34 7.59 8.88 17.21
CA ASP A 34 6.31 8.87 17.93
C ASP A 34 5.17 8.29 17.07
N ASN A 35 5.43 7.95 15.80
CA ASN A 35 4.44 7.33 14.95
C ASN A 35 4.10 5.91 15.42
N VAL A 36 2.81 5.64 15.41
CA VAL A 36 2.27 4.38 15.90
C VAL A 36 2.44 3.29 14.85
N SER A 37 3.12 2.20 15.21
CA SER A 37 3.13 0.99 14.38
C SER A 37 1.72 0.39 14.30
N TRP A 38 1.48 -0.44 13.28
CA TRP A 38 0.23 -1.18 13.16
C TRP A 38 -0.10 -2.01 14.40
N TYR A 39 0.89 -2.69 14.98
CA TYR A 39 0.78 -3.42 16.23
C TYR A 39 0.29 -2.52 17.37
N ASN A 40 0.95 -1.40 17.59
CA ASN A 40 0.61 -0.47 18.67
C ASN A 40 -0.75 0.22 18.44
N LEU A 41 -1.12 0.49 17.19
CA LEU A 41 -2.43 1.05 16.87
C LEU A 41 -3.55 0.10 17.32
N LEU A 42 -3.46 -1.17 16.94
CA LEU A 42 -4.45 -2.17 17.29
C LEU A 42 -4.51 -2.45 18.79
N LEU A 43 -3.35 -2.53 19.43
CA LEU A 43 -3.28 -2.70 20.88
C LEU A 43 -3.89 -1.53 21.64
N ASN A 44 -3.68 -0.30 21.17
CA ASN A 44 -4.30 0.91 21.74
C ASN A 44 -5.82 0.92 21.55
N LEU A 45 -6.33 0.45 20.39
CA LEU A 45 -7.77 0.30 20.19
C LEU A 45 -8.35 -0.76 21.13
N TRP A 46 -7.66 -1.88 21.30
CA TRP A 46 -8.08 -2.91 22.26
C TRP A 46 -8.16 -2.36 23.68
N LYS A 47 -7.10 -1.70 24.17
CA LYS A 47 -7.07 -1.10 25.53
C LYS A 47 -8.16 -0.05 25.75
N ALA A 48 -8.61 0.62 24.68
CA ALA A 48 -9.65 1.65 24.78
C ALA A 48 -11.09 1.11 24.74
N HIS A 49 -11.30 -0.07 24.16
CA HIS A 49 -12.66 -0.53 23.83
C HIS A 49 -13.00 -1.95 24.29
N ALA A 50 -12.02 -2.77 24.67
CA ALA A 50 -12.29 -4.13 25.15
C ALA A 50 -12.63 -4.12 26.66
N ASP A 51 -13.45 -5.09 27.07
CA ASP A 51 -13.79 -5.29 28.49
C ASP A 51 -12.56 -5.65 29.32
N GLU A 52 -11.65 -6.43 28.75
CA GLU A 52 -10.40 -6.84 29.36
C GLU A 52 -9.21 -6.27 28.58
N PRO A 53 -8.43 -5.32 29.16
CA PRO A 53 -7.25 -4.78 28.51
C PRO A 53 -6.14 -5.83 28.36
N MET A 54 -5.39 -5.76 27.26
CA MET A 54 -4.22 -6.61 27.01
C MET A 54 -2.97 -5.75 26.85
N ASP A 55 -1.81 -6.28 27.25
CA ASP A 55 -0.52 -5.62 27.08
C ASP A 55 0.21 -6.04 25.81
N GLU A 56 -0.21 -7.15 25.20
CA GLU A 56 0.35 -7.65 23.94
C GLU A 56 -0.73 -8.35 23.11
N ILE A 57 -0.53 -8.39 21.80
CA ILE A 57 -1.35 -9.19 20.90
C ILE A 57 -0.88 -10.65 21.00
N PRO A 58 -1.77 -11.61 21.30
CA PRO A 58 -1.38 -13.01 21.44
C PRO A 58 -0.71 -13.58 20.18
N GLU A 59 0.27 -14.47 20.37
CA GLU A 59 0.85 -15.21 19.26
C GLU A 59 -0.18 -16.11 18.58
N GLY A 60 -0.05 -16.28 17.27
CA GLY A 60 -0.93 -17.15 16.47
C GLY A 60 -2.22 -16.52 15.97
N ILE A 61 -2.50 -15.24 16.33
CA ILE A 61 -3.58 -14.45 15.72
C ILE A 61 -3.00 -13.37 14.80
N SER A 62 -3.60 -13.16 13.64
CA SER A 62 -3.22 -12.05 12.76
C SER A 62 -3.79 -10.73 13.24
N PHE A 63 -3.18 -9.61 12.84
CA PHE A 63 -3.66 -8.26 13.20
C PHE A 63 -5.09 -7.99 12.74
N ILE A 64 -5.47 -8.50 11.58
CA ILE A 64 -6.81 -8.32 11.02
C ILE A 64 -7.85 -9.16 11.78
N GLU A 65 -7.49 -10.36 12.25
CA GLU A 65 -8.35 -11.19 13.11
C GLU A 65 -8.45 -10.59 14.52
N PHE A 66 -7.35 -10.04 15.04
CA PHE A 66 -7.35 -9.36 16.34
C PHE A 66 -8.29 -8.15 16.35
N TYR A 67 -8.32 -7.38 15.27
CA TYR A 67 -9.29 -6.30 15.11
C TYR A 67 -10.74 -6.82 15.05
N ASP A 68 -11.00 -7.88 14.27
CA ASP A 68 -12.33 -8.48 14.20
C ASP A 68 -12.77 -9.06 15.56
N ALA A 69 -11.83 -9.64 16.33
CA ALA A 69 -12.13 -10.11 17.70
C ALA A 69 -12.60 -8.97 18.62
N LEU A 70 -12.00 -7.78 18.52
CA LEU A 70 -12.50 -6.59 19.23
C LEU A 70 -13.92 -6.22 18.79
N GLY A 71 -14.19 -6.30 17.49
CA GLY A 71 -15.53 -6.08 16.93
C GLY A 71 -16.57 -7.05 17.48
N LEU A 72 -16.20 -8.32 17.69
CA LEU A 72 -17.09 -9.36 18.21
C LEU A 72 -17.53 -9.09 19.66
N GLN A 73 -16.66 -8.55 20.52
CA GLN A 73 -17.03 -8.16 21.90
C GLN A 73 -18.12 -7.08 21.92
N ASN A 74 -18.19 -6.26 20.86
CA ASN A 74 -19.08 -5.12 20.76
C ASN A 74 -20.14 -5.26 19.65
N VAL A 75 -20.43 -6.48 19.20
CA VAL A 75 -21.30 -6.78 18.05
C VAL A 75 -22.73 -6.22 18.19
N THR A 76 -23.22 -6.12 19.42
CA THR A 76 -24.56 -5.55 19.72
C THR A 76 -24.58 -4.01 19.69
N GLN A 77 -23.43 -3.37 19.69
CA GLN A 77 -23.30 -1.93 19.67
C GLN A 77 -23.33 -1.41 18.22
N SER A 78 -24.47 -0.85 17.82
CA SER A 78 -24.63 -0.28 16.48
C SER A 78 -23.59 0.81 16.19
N GLY A 79 -22.91 0.69 15.04
CA GLY A 79 -21.91 1.67 14.61
C GLY A 79 -20.53 1.54 15.26
N PHE A 80 -20.27 0.48 16.02
CA PHE A 80 -18.98 0.27 16.70
C PHE A 80 -17.78 0.27 15.72
N SER A 81 -17.86 -0.44 14.60
CA SER A 81 -16.80 -0.41 13.58
C SER A 81 -16.53 1.01 13.05
N THR A 82 -17.57 1.82 12.85
CA THR A 82 -17.40 3.23 12.47
C THR A 82 -16.75 4.05 13.58
N GLN A 83 -17.00 3.74 14.84
CA GLN A 83 -16.34 4.40 15.97
C GLN A 83 -14.84 4.07 15.98
N LEU A 84 -14.46 2.80 15.85
CA LEU A 84 -13.05 2.40 15.76
C LEU A 84 -12.31 3.11 14.62
N GLN A 85 -12.95 3.22 13.44
CA GLN A 85 -12.38 3.96 12.30
C GLN A 85 -12.20 5.47 12.58
N LYS A 86 -13.12 6.08 13.36
CA LYS A 86 -12.98 7.48 13.82
C LYS A 86 -11.82 7.64 14.79
N ASP A 87 -11.62 6.68 15.68
CA ASP A 87 -10.53 6.72 16.67
C ASP A 87 -9.17 6.55 15.99
N VAL A 88 -9.07 5.69 14.99
CA VAL A 88 -7.87 5.60 14.13
C VAL A 88 -7.59 6.93 13.45
N LYS A 89 -8.62 7.56 12.85
CA LYS A 89 -8.47 8.88 12.24
C LYS A 89 -7.99 9.91 13.27
N ALA A 90 -8.60 9.97 14.45
CA ALA A 90 -8.26 10.93 15.49
C ALA A 90 -6.77 10.82 15.91
N LYS A 91 -6.24 9.60 16.00
CA LYS A 91 -4.82 9.36 16.34
C LYS A 91 -3.83 9.86 15.28
N MET A 92 -4.25 10.01 14.03
CA MET A 92 -3.38 10.38 12.90
C MET A 92 -3.61 11.81 12.40
N LEU A 93 -4.65 12.50 12.90
CA LEU A 93 -5.11 13.78 12.35
C LEU A 93 -4.03 14.88 12.44
N ASP A 94 -3.31 14.90 13.56
CA ASP A 94 -2.33 15.95 13.87
C ASP A 94 -0.90 15.60 13.40
N TRP A 95 -0.73 14.46 12.77
CA TRP A 95 0.59 14.07 12.24
C TRP A 95 1.05 15.05 11.17
N GLN A 96 2.32 15.46 11.28
CA GLN A 96 2.97 16.35 10.32
C GLN A 96 4.29 15.71 9.86
N PRO A 97 4.64 15.77 8.58
CA PRO A 97 5.92 15.29 8.11
C PRO A 97 7.04 16.22 8.61
N ASP A 98 8.19 15.64 8.99
CA ASP A 98 9.37 16.43 9.29
C ASP A 98 10.13 16.89 8.03
N ASP A 99 11.12 17.76 8.19
CA ASP A 99 11.86 18.33 7.07
C ASP A 99 12.66 17.28 6.28
N ALA A 100 13.23 16.30 6.95
CA ALA A 100 14.00 15.23 6.30
C ALA A 100 13.09 14.31 5.52
N GLN A 101 11.92 13.96 6.07
CA GLN A 101 10.87 13.20 5.38
C GLN A 101 10.35 13.97 4.16
N ASN A 102 10.15 15.28 4.28
CA ASN A 102 9.75 16.16 3.18
C ASN A 102 10.74 16.11 2.01
N LEU A 103 12.04 16.15 2.29
CA LEU A 103 13.07 16.08 1.25
C LEU A 103 12.98 14.77 0.45
N VAL A 104 12.85 13.64 1.13
CA VAL A 104 12.74 12.33 0.50
C VAL A 104 11.44 12.18 -0.31
N LEU A 105 10.31 12.57 0.26
CA LEU A 105 9.02 12.50 -0.42
C LEU A 105 8.99 13.38 -1.67
N ASN A 106 9.57 14.60 -1.61
CA ASN A 106 9.71 15.47 -2.77
C ASN A 106 10.65 14.87 -3.85
N LYS A 107 11.69 14.14 -3.43
CA LYS A 107 12.55 13.43 -4.38
C LYS A 107 11.81 12.29 -5.07
N ILE A 108 10.99 11.53 -4.34
CA ILE A 108 10.12 10.50 -4.93
C ILE A 108 9.12 11.14 -5.90
N GLN A 109 8.52 12.29 -5.56
CA GLN A 109 7.63 13.04 -6.44
C GLN A 109 8.30 13.45 -7.76
N SER A 110 9.61 13.78 -7.73
CA SER A 110 10.36 14.19 -8.92
C SER A 110 10.45 13.12 -10.03
N PHE A 111 10.16 11.87 -9.71
CA PHE A 111 10.02 10.80 -10.71
C PHE A 111 8.74 10.94 -11.56
N ASN A 112 7.80 11.76 -11.13
CA ASN A 112 6.47 11.91 -11.78
C ASN A 112 5.73 10.57 -11.94
N ALA A 113 5.97 9.63 -11.04
CA ALA A 113 5.40 8.28 -11.03
C ALA A 113 4.29 8.18 -9.98
N PRO A 114 3.22 7.43 -10.23
CA PRO A 114 2.16 7.24 -9.24
C PRO A 114 2.69 6.55 -7.98
N ILE A 115 2.17 6.96 -6.83
CA ILE A 115 2.44 6.36 -5.53
C ILE A 115 1.19 5.63 -5.05
N LEU A 116 1.32 4.35 -4.73
CA LEU A 116 0.36 3.61 -3.94
C LEU A 116 0.85 3.55 -2.48
N THR A 117 -0.04 3.70 -1.51
CA THR A 117 0.34 3.53 -0.10
C THR A 117 -0.62 2.61 0.63
N THR A 118 -0.06 1.80 1.54
CA THR A 118 -0.83 1.00 2.51
C THR A 118 -1.15 1.79 3.78
N ASN A 119 -0.58 2.97 3.94
CA ASN A 119 -0.84 3.85 5.07
C ASN A 119 -2.23 4.47 5.00
N PHE A 120 -2.75 4.90 6.13
CA PHE A 120 -4.03 5.64 6.21
C PHE A 120 -3.83 7.15 6.35
N ASP A 121 -2.69 7.56 6.94
CA ASP A 121 -2.35 8.95 7.25
C ASP A 121 -2.22 9.82 5.99
N ASP A 122 -2.20 11.12 6.19
CA ASP A 122 -2.07 12.10 5.12
C ASP A 122 -0.68 12.79 5.07
N LEU A 123 0.37 12.15 5.64
CA LEU A 123 1.73 12.70 5.66
C LEU A 123 2.28 12.91 4.24
N ILE A 124 2.10 11.93 3.34
CA ILE A 124 2.56 12.05 1.95
C ILE A 124 1.91 13.24 1.24
N PRO A 125 0.56 13.36 1.19
CA PRO A 125 -0.05 14.53 0.55
C PRO A 125 0.22 15.85 1.27
N LYS A 126 0.37 15.87 2.59
CA LYS A 126 0.76 17.09 3.33
C LYS A 126 2.17 17.54 2.94
N SER A 127 3.14 16.63 2.92
CA SER A 127 4.52 16.91 2.51
C SER A 127 4.60 17.52 1.11
N MET A 128 3.83 16.99 0.18
CA MET A 128 3.83 17.37 -1.22
C MET A 128 2.80 18.46 -1.56
N LYS A 129 2.04 18.97 -0.56
CA LYS A 129 0.98 20.00 -0.70
C LYS A 129 -0.07 19.64 -1.74
N LEU A 130 -0.52 18.39 -1.76
CA LEU A 130 -1.44 17.88 -2.77
C LEU A 130 -2.92 18.08 -2.36
N ALA A 131 -3.78 18.29 -3.35
CA ALA A 131 -5.22 18.31 -3.20
C ALA A 131 -5.84 16.94 -3.50
N ALA A 132 -6.99 16.65 -2.88
CA ALA A 132 -7.72 15.41 -3.15
C ALA A 132 -8.61 15.58 -4.38
N HIS A 133 -8.48 14.64 -5.31
CA HIS A 133 -9.22 14.55 -6.56
C HIS A 133 -9.88 13.17 -6.70
N ARG A 134 -10.65 13.02 -7.75
CA ARG A 134 -11.24 11.75 -8.16
C ARG A 134 -11.20 11.65 -9.69
N ILE A 135 -10.92 10.46 -10.20
CA ILE A 135 -10.99 10.24 -11.66
C ILE A 135 -12.40 10.55 -12.17
N PRO A 136 -12.53 11.37 -13.22
CA PRO A 136 -13.83 11.70 -13.82
C PRO A 136 -14.66 10.47 -14.19
N ASN A 137 -15.97 10.61 -14.17
CA ASN A 137 -16.93 9.57 -14.53
C ASN A 137 -16.86 8.29 -13.68
N THR A 138 -16.24 8.35 -12.49
CA THR A 138 -16.27 7.27 -11.50
C THR A 138 -17.29 7.56 -10.40
N SER A 139 -17.90 6.49 -9.84
CA SER A 139 -18.79 6.65 -8.70
C SER A 139 -18.01 7.04 -7.44
N PHE A 140 -18.54 8.00 -6.70
CA PHE A 140 -18.00 8.35 -5.39
C PHE A 140 -18.50 7.37 -4.32
N THR A 141 -17.61 6.99 -3.43
CA THR A 141 -17.93 6.34 -2.16
C THR A 141 -16.90 6.74 -1.11
N ASP A 142 -17.35 6.97 0.10
CA ASP A 142 -16.50 7.19 1.27
C ASP A 142 -16.10 5.86 1.97
N HIS A 143 -16.62 4.74 1.48
CA HIS A 143 -16.31 3.41 1.99
C HIS A 143 -14.99 2.86 1.51
N TYR A 144 -14.51 3.30 0.33
CA TYR A 144 -13.21 2.90 -0.18
C TYR A 144 -12.74 3.74 -1.37
N PRO A 145 -11.46 4.22 -1.38
CA PRO A 145 -10.98 5.21 -2.35
C PRO A 145 -10.47 4.56 -3.65
N TRP A 146 -11.31 3.81 -4.38
CA TRP A 146 -10.91 3.15 -5.63
C TRP A 146 -10.34 4.11 -6.68
N ALA A 147 -10.95 5.27 -6.83
CA ALA A 147 -10.62 6.27 -7.84
C ALA A 147 -10.25 7.64 -7.22
N THR A 148 -10.26 7.72 -5.89
CA THR A 148 -9.85 8.93 -5.16
C THR A 148 -8.36 8.92 -4.91
N HIS A 149 -7.72 10.06 -5.17
CA HIS A 149 -6.28 10.24 -5.04
C HIS A 149 -5.94 11.66 -4.61
N TYR A 150 -4.68 11.87 -4.25
CA TYR A 150 -4.13 13.21 -4.07
C TYR A 150 -3.16 13.52 -5.21
N ALA A 151 -3.27 14.71 -5.81
CA ALA A 151 -2.41 15.19 -6.88
C ALA A 151 -2.36 16.72 -6.92
N ASN A 152 -1.46 17.29 -7.72
CA ASN A 152 -1.45 18.72 -7.98
C ASN A 152 -2.64 19.17 -8.84
N ASN A 153 -3.01 18.33 -9.81
CA ASN A 153 -4.13 18.56 -10.73
C ASN A 153 -4.99 17.30 -10.83
N GLU A 154 -6.19 17.46 -11.36
CA GLU A 154 -7.08 16.35 -11.66
C GLU A 154 -6.44 15.44 -12.73
N LEU A 155 -6.51 14.11 -12.52
CA LEU A 155 -6.05 13.09 -13.46
C LEU A 155 -7.26 12.47 -14.17
N ASN A 156 -7.13 12.15 -15.46
CA ASN A 156 -8.15 11.44 -16.21
C ASN A 156 -8.02 9.91 -16.08
N SER A 157 -6.84 9.44 -15.71
CA SER A 157 -6.53 8.03 -15.47
C SER A 157 -5.49 7.89 -14.37
N PRO A 158 -5.49 6.78 -13.60
CA PRO A 158 -4.42 6.49 -12.64
C PRO A 158 -3.03 6.36 -13.26
N LEU A 159 -2.96 6.21 -14.58
CA LEU A 159 -1.71 6.06 -15.34
C LEU A 159 -1.19 7.38 -15.93
N ASP A 160 -1.92 8.49 -15.76
CA ASP A 160 -1.62 9.78 -16.41
C ASP A 160 -0.55 10.61 -15.67
N GLY A 161 0.26 10.01 -14.83
CA GLY A 161 1.36 10.67 -14.15
C GLY A 161 1.29 10.54 -12.63
N PHE A 162 1.71 11.61 -11.93
CA PHE A 162 1.86 11.60 -10.50
C PHE A 162 0.52 11.75 -9.76
N GLY A 163 0.27 10.83 -8.85
CA GLY A 163 -0.83 10.88 -7.89
C GLY A 163 -0.56 9.91 -6.73
N VAL A 164 -1.10 10.20 -5.55
CA VAL A 164 -1.00 9.36 -4.35
C VAL A 164 -2.32 8.66 -4.09
N TRP A 165 -2.29 7.32 -4.07
CA TRP A 165 -3.44 6.44 -4.01
C TRP A 165 -3.38 5.57 -2.76
N TYR A 166 -4.50 5.35 -2.11
CA TYR A 166 -4.60 4.65 -0.83
C TYR A 166 -5.20 3.26 -0.98
N MET A 167 -4.41 2.24 -0.67
CA MET A 167 -4.80 0.84 -0.85
C MET A 167 -5.65 0.28 0.30
N ASN A 168 -5.49 0.81 1.51
CA ASN A 168 -6.18 0.31 2.71
C ASN A 168 -7.18 1.33 3.29
N GLY A 169 -7.46 2.41 2.54
CA GLY A 169 -8.29 3.50 2.99
C GLY A 169 -7.48 4.72 3.42
N MET A 170 -8.14 5.83 3.72
CA MET A 170 -7.53 7.12 3.99
C MET A 170 -8.26 7.86 5.11
N VAL A 171 -7.51 8.56 5.96
CA VAL A 171 -8.05 9.33 7.12
C VAL A 171 -9.04 10.41 6.70
N LYS A 172 -8.97 10.94 5.48
CA LYS A 172 -9.95 11.86 4.93
C LYS A 172 -11.36 11.27 5.00
N TYR A 173 -11.51 10.01 4.66
CA TYR A 173 -12.77 9.25 4.71
C TYR A 173 -12.61 8.09 5.68
N HIS A 174 -12.81 8.32 6.99
CA HIS A 174 -12.57 7.31 8.03
C HIS A 174 -13.27 5.96 7.75
N ARG A 175 -14.49 5.96 7.17
CA ARG A 175 -15.20 4.73 6.78
C ARG A 175 -14.48 3.89 5.73
N SER A 176 -13.50 4.48 5.04
CA SER A 176 -12.68 3.76 4.06
C SER A 176 -11.53 2.98 4.69
N ILE A 177 -11.15 3.27 5.92
CA ILE A 177 -10.06 2.60 6.63
C ILE A 177 -10.42 1.13 6.86
N LYS A 178 -9.58 0.22 6.38
CA LYS A 178 -9.79 -1.23 6.46
C LYS A 178 -8.81 -1.83 7.44
N LEU A 179 -9.36 -2.43 8.51
CA LEU A 179 -8.62 -2.95 9.64
C LEU A 179 -8.86 -4.44 9.87
N GLY A 180 -10.07 -4.94 9.55
CA GLY A 180 -10.49 -6.30 9.80
C GLY A 180 -10.46 -7.20 8.57
N LEU A 181 -10.42 -8.52 8.78
CA LEU A 181 -10.43 -9.54 7.74
C LEU A 181 -11.70 -9.43 6.87
N SER A 182 -12.84 -9.23 7.51
CA SER A 182 -14.15 -9.12 6.81
C SER A 182 -14.16 -7.94 5.84
N GLU A 183 -13.55 -6.81 6.23
CA GLU A 183 -13.43 -5.62 5.38
C GLU A 183 -12.48 -5.85 4.20
N TYR A 184 -11.36 -6.55 4.43
CA TYR A 184 -10.42 -6.94 3.37
C TYR A 184 -11.06 -7.89 2.36
N MET A 185 -11.87 -8.85 2.81
CA MET A 185 -12.57 -9.78 1.91
C MET A 185 -13.54 -9.07 0.97
N GLY A 186 -14.24 -8.04 1.43
CA GLY A 186 -15.08 -7.19 0.57
C GLY A 186 -14.28 -6.48 -0.52
N ASN A 187 -13.08 -5.99 -0.20
CA ASN A 187 -12.18 -5.38 -1.19
C ASN A 187 -11.65 -6.40 -2.20
N VAL A 188 -11.29 -7.61 -1.74
CA VAL A 188 -10.88 -8.73 -2.62
C VAL A 188 -11.97 -9.06 -3.62
N GLU A 189 -13.22 -9.17 -3.18
CA GLU A 189 -14.36 -9.46 -4.07
C GLU A 189 -14.56 -8.38 -5.14
N ARG A 190 -14.49 -7.11 -4.75
CA ARG A 190 -14.61 -5.98 -5.68
C ARG A 190 -13.45 -5.96 -6.68
N ALA A 191 -12.22 -6.10 -6.20
CA ALA A 191 -11.04 -6.17 -7.05
C ALA A 191 -11.08 -7.38 -8.01
N ARG A 192 -11.59 -8.54 -7.53
CA ARG A 192 -11.77 -9.73 -8.38
C ARG A 192 -12.69 -9.43 -9.57
N LYS A 193 -13.81 -8.74 -9.35
CA LYS A 193 -14.72 -8.35 -10.44
C LYS A 193 -14.02 -7.45 -11.47
N MET A 194 -13.24 -6.46 -11.01
CA MET A 194 -12.47 -5.59 -11.89
C MET A 194 -11.41 -6.35 -12.70
N ILE A 195 -10.69 -7.27 -12.06
CA ILE A 195 -9.62 -8.05 -12.69
C ILE A 195 -10.20 -9.11 -13.63
N ASN A 196 -11.28 -9.79 -13.28
CA ASN A 196 -11.89 -10.83 -14.12
C ASN A 196 -12.39 -10.29 -15.45
N ASN A 197 -12.84 -9.04 -15.50
CA ASN A 197 -13.19 -8.40 -16.78
C ASN A 197 -12.02 -8.33 -17.74
N ASN A 198 -10.79 -8.40 -17.25
CA ASN A 198 -9.54 -8.39 -18.02
C ASN A 198 -9.06 -9.78 -18.48
N TYR A 199 -9.70 -10.86 -18.03
CA TYR A 199 -9.42 -12.22 -18.48
C TYR A 199 -10.37 -12.66 -19.62
N GLY A 200 -11.22 -11.76 -20.12
CA GLY A 200 -12.16 -12.01 -21.19
C GLY A 200 -11.50 -12.32 -22.54
N TYR A 201 -12.32 -12.57 -23.55
CA TYR A 201 -11.90 -12.83 -24.91
C TYR A 201 -11.06 -11.67 -25.46
N ILE A 202 -9.82 -11.96 -25.90
CA ILE A 202 -8.93 -11.00 -26.57
C ILE A 202 -8.97 -11.30 -28.07
N PRO A 203 -9.66 -10.46 -28.84
CA PRO A 203 -9.80 -10.69 -30.29
C PRO A 203 -8.50 -10.43 -31.08
N ASN A 204 -7.55 -9.68 -30.48
CA ASN A 204 -6.36 -9.23 -31.21
C ASN A 204 -5.11 -9.32 -30.34
N VAL A 205 -4.10 -10.06 -30.77
CA VAL A 205 -2.86 -10.36 -30.04
C VAL A 205 -1.97 -9.11 -29.85
N ASP A 206 -2.23 -8.03 -30.58
CA ASP A 206 -1.40 -6.81 -30.56
C ASP A 206 -1.90 -5.70 -29.64
N THR A 207 -3.07 -5.84 -29.06
CA THR A 207 -3.59 -4.85 -28.08
C THR A 207 -3.34 -5.30 -26.66
N ASN A 208 -2.97 -4.34 -25.77
CA ASN A 208 -2.85 -4.63 -24.36
C ASN A 208 -4.17 -5.22 -23.83
N PRO A 209 -4.15 -6.45 -23.27
CA PRO A 209 -5.37 -7.11 -22.80
C PRO A 209 -5.98 -6.48 -21.56
N TRP A 210 -5.25 -5.57 -20.90
CA TRP A 210 -5.75 -4.89 -19.71
C TRP A 210 -6.79 -3.83 -20.08
N VAL A 211 -8.03 -4.04 -19.64
CA VAL A 211 -9.09 -3.03 -19.71
C VAL A 211 -8.97 -2.11 -18.50
N LYS A 212 -8.78 -0.82 -18.73
CA LYS A 212 -8.66 0.19 -17.66
C LYS A 212 -9.94 0.25 -16.83
N ASN A 213 -9.77 0.19 -15.52
CA ASN A 213 -10.86 0.30 -14.54
C ASN A 213 -11.01 1.72 -13.98
N ASN A 214 -10.10 2.63 -14.31
CA ASN A 214 -9.99 3.98 -13.76
C ASN A 214 -9.87 3.96 -12.22
N THR A 215 -9.18 2.96 -11.69
CA THR A 215 -8.86 2.78 -10.29
C THR A 215 -7.37 2.55 -10.10
N TRP A 216 -6.89 2.72 -8.87
CA TRP A 216 -5.48 2.47 -8.55
C TRP A 216 -5.00 1.03 -8.88
N ILE A 217 -5.90 0.08 -9.08
CA ILE A 217 -5.55 -1.28 -9.55
C ILE A 217 -4.84 -1.22 -10.91
N ASP A 218 -5.20 -0.27 -11.77
CA ASP A 218 -4.57 -0.11 -13.08
C ASP A 218 -3.05 0.10 -12.96
N ILE A 219 -2.59 0.79 -11.90
CA ILE A 219 -1.17 1.00 -11.63
C ILE A 219 -0.45 -0.33 -11.36
N ILE A 220 -1.06 -1.22 -10.56
CA ILE A 220 -0.50 -2.54 -10.22
C ILE A 220 -0.21 -3.37 -11.48
N PHE A 221 -1.06 -3.27 -12.49
CA PHE A 221 -0.97 -4.12 -13.69
C PHE A 221 -0.28 -3.45 -14.89
N ASN A 222 -0.05 -2.13 -14.85
CA ASN A 222 0.51 -1.41 -15.99
C ASN A 222 1.76 -0.60 -15.67
N LYS A 223 2.36 -0.81 -14.48
CA LYS A 223 3.63 -0.15 -14.10
C LYS A 223 4.62 -1.17 -13.54
N SER A 224 5.89 -0.86 -13.73
CA SER A 224 6.98 -1.47 -12.95
C SER A 224 6.94 -0.94 -11.53
N LEU A 225 7.04 -1.80 -10.52
CA LEU A 225 6.77 -1.44 -9.14
C LEU A 225 8.03 -1.39 -8.29
N CYS A 226 8.29 -0.27 -7.63
CA CYS A 226 9.28 -0.16 -6.57
C CYS A 226 8.55 -0.17 -5.21
N ILE A 227 8.73 -1.24 -4.44
CA ILE A 227 8.00 -1.53 -3.21
C ILE A 227 8.94 -1.43 -2.03
N PHE A 228 8.63 -0.59 -1.03
CA PHE A 228 9.41 -0.50 0.21
C PHE A 228 8.61 0.08 1.38
N GLY A 229 9.13 -0.08 2.59
CA GLY A 229 8.53 0.50 3.79
C GLY A 229 7.32 -0.27 4.34
N LEU A 230 6.99 -1.43 3.80
CA LEU A 230 5.94 -2.31 4.31
C LEU A 230 6.52 -3.70 4.63
N SER A 231 5.95 -4.37 5.65
CA SER A 231 6.43 -5.69 6.08
C SER A 231 6.14 -6.76 5.03
N LEU A 232 5.01 -6.63 4.34
CA LEU A 232 4.48 -7.61 3.39
C LEU A 232 4.50 -9.04 3.97
N ASP A 233 4.14 -9.17 5.23
CA ASP A 233 4.00 -10.46 5.90
C ASP A 233 2.70 -11.19 5.46
N GLU A 234 2.46 -12.35 6.04
CA GLU A 234 1.30 -13.19 5.72
C GLU A 234 -0.05 -12.52 6.02
N THR A 235 -0.09 -11.49 6.84
CA THR A 235 -1.32 -10.78 7.22
C THR A 235 -1.76 -9.73 6.21
N GLU A 236 -0.87 -9.34 5.29
CA GLU A 236 -1.17 -8.43 4.17
C GLU A 236 -1.97 -9.14 3.05
N VAL A 237 -3.09 -9.75 3.44
CA VAL A 237 -3.86 -10.70 2.60
C VAL A 237 -4.27 -10.08 1.27
N PHE A 238 -4.81 -8.86 1.27
CA PHE A 238 -5.33 -8.21 0.08
C PHE A 238 -4.22 -7.88 -0.92
N PHE A 239 -3.15 -7.25 -0.45
CA PHE A 239 -2.06 -6.87 -1.34
C PHE A 239 -1.30 -8.09 -1.87
N ARG A 240 -1.03 -9.10 -1.02
CA ARG A 240 -0.44 -10.37 -1.48
C ARG A 240 -1.30 -11.06 -2.51
N TRP A 241 -2.62 -11.06 -2.35
CA TRP A 241 -3.55 -11.59 -3.34
C TRP A 241 -3.46 -10.81 -4.67
N LEU A 242 -3.38 -9.49 -4.65
CA LEU A 242 -3.20 -8.68 -5.86
C LEU A 242 -1.89 -9.02 -6.59
N LEU A 243 -0.79 -9.21 -5.88
CA LEU A 243 0.49 -9.62 -6.45
C LEU A 243 0.40 -11.00 -7.12
N ILE A 244 -0.36 -11.94 -6.53
CA ILE A 244 -0.64 -13.24 -7.16
C ILE A 244 -1.45 -13.05 -8.47
N GLN A 245 -2.49 -12.20 -8.47
CA GLN A 245 -3.27 -11.93 -9.67
C GLN A 245 -2.41 -11.26 -10.78
N ARG A 246 -1.56 -10.30 -10.39
CA ARG A 246 -0.57 -9.68 -11.30
C ARG A 246 0.35 -10.73 -11.92
N ALA A 247 0.90 -11.63 -11.13
CA ALA A 247 1.78 -12.69 -11.62
C ALA A 247 1.06 -13.65 -12.58
N LYS A 248 -0.21 -14.02 -12.29
CA LYS A 248 -1.04 -14.83 -13.20
C LYS A 248 -1.28 -14.11 -14.52
N PHE A 249 -1.60 -12.82 -14.47
CA PHE A 249 -1.84 -12.00 -15.66
C PHE A 249 -0.58 -11.96 -16.54
N PHE A 250 0.59 -11.68 -15.97
CA PHE A 250 1.84 -11.61 -16.73
C PHE A 250 2.33 -12.97 -17.26
N LYS A 251 2.03 -14.06 -16.55
CA LYS A 251 2.27 -15.41 -17.09
C LYS A 251 1.39 -15.72 -18.31
N ARG A 252 0.16 -15.23 -18.31
CA ARG A 252 -0.76 -15.38 -19.44
C ARG A 252 -0.39 -14.46 -20.61
N PHE A 253 0.11 -13.26 -20.33
CA PHE A 253 0.42 -12.22 -21.28
C PHE A 253 1.85 -11.68 -21.12
N PRO A 254 2.90 -12.47 -21.41
CA PRO A 254 4.30 -12.10 -21.13
C PRO A 254 4.75 -10.81 -21.83
N LYS A 255 4.21 -10.51 -23.03
CA LYS A 255 4.51 -9.29 -23.80
C LYS A 255 4.21 -7.99 -23.01
N TYR A 256 3.26 -8.05 -22.09
CA TYR A 256 2.79 -6.90 -21.28
C TYR A 256 3.27 -6.96 -19.83
N SER A 257 4.28 -7.78 -19.54
CA SER A 257 4.81 -7.90 -18.19
C SER A 257 5.67 -6.70 -17.82
N HIS A 258 5.47 -6.22 -16.57
CA HIS A 258 6.26 -5.17 -15.95
C HIS A 258 7.09 -5.73 -14.82
N LYS A 259 8.26 -5.15 -14.55
CA LYS A 259 9.15 -5.56 -13.48
C LYS A 259 8.57 -5.16 -12.11
N ALA A 260 9.08 -5.77 -11.05
CA ALA A 260 8.83 -5.30 -9.71
C ALA A 260 10.03 -5.61 -8.80
N TRP A 261 10.32 -4.68 -7.90
CA TRP A 261 11.38 -4.77 -6.90
C TRP A 261 10.82 -4.49 -5.52
N TYR A 262 11.22 -5.32 -4.59
CA TYR A 262 10.95 -5.11 -3.17
C TYR A 262 12.28 -4.80 -2.48
N ILE A 263 12.43 -3.57 -1.98
CA ILE A 263 13.65 -3.11 -1.33
C ILE A 263 13.47 -3.25 0.18
N MET A 264 14.39 -3.95 0.82
CA MET A 264 14.38 -4.18 2.26
C MET A 264 15.78 -4.13 2.85
N LYS A 265 15.86 -3.83 4.16
CA LYS A 265 17.10 -4.04 4.90
C LYS A 265 17.46 -5.53 4.92
N ALA A 266 18.72 -5.84 4.75
CA ALA A 266 19.22 -7.19 4.94
C ALA A 266 18.94 -7.65 6.38
N GLU A 267 18.26 -8.77 6.52
CA GLU A 267 17.87 -9.35 7.81
C GLU A 267 18.51 -10.74 7.96
N ASP A 268 18.72 -11.15 9.20
CA ASP A 268 19.16 -12.50 9.50
C ASP A 268 18.13 -13.52 8.96
N LYS A 269 18.63 -14.70 8.61
CA LYS A 269 17.80 -15.79 8.09
C LYS A 269 16.89 -16.31 9.20
N ASN A 270 15.68 -15.80 9.26
CA ASN A 270 14.59 -16.36 10.06
C ASN A 270 13.48 -16.94 9.15
N PRO A 271 12.65 -17.84 9.65
CA PRO A 271 11.61 -18.49 8.84
C PRO A 271 10.67 -17.51 8.12
N LYS A 272 10.28 -16.40 8.78
CA LYS A 272 9.40 -15.38 8.19
C LYS A 272 10.06 -14.67 7.02
N THR A 273 11.33 -14.26 7.16
CA THR A 273 12.10 -13.62 6.08
C THR A 273 12.32 -14.58 4.91
N VAL A 274 12.61 -15.85 5.16
CA VAL A 274 12.75 -16.88 4.11
C VAL A 274 11.44 -17.07 3.36
N GLY A 275 10.32 -17.21 4.07
CA GLY A 275 8.99 -17.34 3.48
C GLY A 275 8.58 -16.13 2.65
N LYS A 276 8.84 -14.91 3.13
CA LYS A 276 8.61 -13.66 2.40
C LYS A 276 9.39 -13.63 1.07
N LYS A 277 10.70 -13.90 1.11
CA LYS A 277 11.54 -13.94 -0.11
C LYS A 277 11.07 -15.00 -1.11
N PHE A 278 10.66 -16.17 -0.61
CA PHE A 278 10.08 -17.22 -1.45
C PHE A 278 8.80 -16.74 -2.14
N PHE A 279 7.87 -16.12 -1.39
CA PHE A 279 6.64 -15.58 -1.94
C PHE A 279 6.92 -14.52 -3.01
N LEU A 280 7.77 -13.52 -2.71
CA LEU A 280 8.11 -12.45 -3.64
C LEU A 280 8.68 -13.00 -4.94
N LYS A 281 9.64 -13.92 -4.87
CA LYS A 281 10.19 -14.61 -6.04
C LYS A 281 9.12 -15.35 -6.83
N SER A 282 8.18 -16.03 -6.16
CA SER A 282 7.11 -16.80 -6.80
C SER A 282 6.13 -15.92 -7.59
N VAL A 283 5.94 -14.67 -7.18
CA VAL A 283 5.10 -13.70 -7.89
C VAL A 283 5.89 -12.78 -8.84
N GLY A 284 7.16 -13.10 -9.10
CA GLY A 284 7.99 -12.38 -10.07
C GLY A 284 8.54 -11.04 -9.57
N ILE A 285 8.71 -10.89 -8.24
CA ILE A 285 9.27 -9.69 -7.62
C ILE A 285 10.71 -9.97 -7.21
N GLU A 286 11.64 -9.14 -7.68
CA GLU A 286 13.04 -9.18 -7.28
C GLU A 286 13.23 -8.55 -5.91
N VAL A 287 13.90 -9.26 -4.99
CA VAL A 287 14.25 -8.72 -3.68
C VAL A 287 15.63 -8.06 -3.75
N ILE A 288 15.65 -6.78 -3.45
CA ILE A 288 16.86 -5.97 -3.31
C ILE A 288 17.12 -5.76 -1.82
N GLU A 289 18.30 -6.16 -1.34
CA GLU A 289 18.69 -5.98 0.04
C GLU A 289 19.69 -4.82 0.17
N VAL A 290 19.46 -3.96 1.16
CA VAL A 290 20.35 -2.86 1.53
C VAL A 290 20.91 -3.08 2.94
N ASP A 291 22.01 -2.43 3.27
CA ASP A 291 22.72 -2.65 4.55
C ASP A 291 21.94 -2.18 5.77
N ASN A 292 21.26 -1.05 5.65
CA ASN A 292 20.54 -0.43 6.74
C ASN A 292 19.37 0.46 6.24
N TYR A 293 18.58 0.98 7.17
CA TYR A 293 17.44 1.82 6.85
C TYR A 293 17.83 3.21 6.33
N SER A 294 19.01 3.74 6.71
CA SER A 294 19.49 5.02 6.15
C SER A 294 19.76 4.90 4.64
N VAL A 295 20.30 3.77 4.17
CA VAL A 295 20.42 3.52 2.72
C VAL A 295 19.05 3.55 2.06
N LEU A 296 18.06 2.88 2.66
CA LEU A 296 16.71 2.75 2.11
C LEU A 296 15.93 4.07 2.08
N TYR A 297 15.99 4.83 3.18
CA TYR A 297 15.13 6.01 3.34
C TYR A 297 15.85 7.34 3.12
N GLU A 298 17.18 7.37 3.02
CA GLU A 298 17.94 8.61 2.83
C GLU A 298 18.84 8.55 1.59
N ASP A 299 19.82 7.61 1.55
CA ASP A 299 20.90 7.67 0.56
C ASP A 299 20.42 7.41 -0.88
N ILE A 300 19.39 6.59 -1.08
CA ILE A 300 18.78 6.38 -2.40
C ILE A 300 18.16 7.69 -2.93
N TRP A 301 17.76 8.60 -2.07
CA TRP A 301 17.01 9.80 -2.42
C TRP A 301 17.83 11.10 -2.43
N LYS A 302 19.10 11.04 -2.02
CA LYS A 302 20.07 12.16 -2.16
C LYS A 302 20.56 12.27 -3.63
#